data_ed995e0df3ff3a0cc26de1470ffb648e
#
_entry.id   ed995e0df3ff3a0cc26de1470ffb648e
#
_cell.length_a   1.000
_cell.length_b   1.000
_cell.length_c   1.000
_cell.angle_alpha   90.00
_cell.angle_beta   90.00
_cell.angle_gamma   90.00
#
_symmetry.space_group_name_H-M   'P 1'
#
loop_
_entity.id
_entity.type
_entity.pdbx_description
1 polymer ?
#
loop_
_entity_poly.entity_id
_entity_poly.type
_entity_poly.pdbx_seq_one_letter_code
_entity_poly.pdbx_strand_id
1 'polypeptide(L)'
;MIDSRGNVSWAGMFNRAHLEPELQHAYDALLACVLNGQKSCEVSYSVGMDAAMSLVDLVRDDCPELIHLTGGMAVYQRRAAIELRPGYAKGYEKSISSLYTKLAKMERSAERLLATVPAGASAFDRTLALHDAYLAHYRYVKGRPYSHAAEGALLKHRAVCDGWAKGFKYILDRAGIDCVYAHGPRRDGSTPAHGWCVVNLSDRIERPLWHVIDPNNDGRDGKAPLHSFFGLAEGELDYETDRSRGRWVPYATSNLGYYRLVGRYSATAESAVAIARGTGFPVHGVELKLPKFRSKDEFGQAVDAVLDCMTSTFGCSVACCMDSAHSVIRVDAQRSRGHR
;
A
#
# COMPACT_ATOMS: atom_id res chain seq x y z
N MET A 1 7.94 3.66 13.66
CA MET A 1 7.37 4.98 13.25
C MET A 1 8.25 6.11 13.72
N ILE A 2 8.37 7.17 12.95
CA ILE A 2 9.15 8.37 13.27
C ILE A 2 8.20 9.57 13.23
N ASP A 3 8.18 10.36 14.33
CA ASP A 3 7.35 11.58 14.39
C ASP A 3 8.08 12.81 13.83
N SER A 4 7.35 13.91 13.68
CA SER A 4 7.88 15.17 13.17
C SER A 4 8.86 15.88 14.13
N ARG A 5 9.09 15.34 15.30
CA ARG A 5 10.12 15.78 16.28
C ARG A 5 11.34 14.86 16.30
N GLY A 6 11.33 13.79 15.49
CA GLY A 6 12.40 12.82 15.42
C GLY A 6 12.35 11.72 16.49
N ASN A 7 11.25 11.62 17.24
CA ASN A 7 11.09 10.50 18.17
C ASN A 7 10.81 9.21 17.39
N VAL A 8 11.43 8.12 17.82
CA VAL A 8 11.31 6.80 17.21
C VAL A 8 10.45 5.91 18.07
N SER A 9 9.37 5.36 17.47
CA SER A 9 8.62 4.23 17.99
C SER A 9 8.98 2.99 17.17
N TRP A 10 9.35 1.91 17.81
CA TRP A 10 9.76 0.66 17.14
C TRP A 10 8.57 -0.14 16.58
N ALA A 11 7.34 0.24 16.92
CA ALA A 11 6.13 -0.35 16.34
C ALA A 11 6.14 -0.20 14.80
N GLY A 12 5.76 -1.26 14.09
CA GLY A 12 5.74 -1.28 12.61
C GLY A 12 7.12 -1.49 11.96
N MET A 13 8.22 -1.58 12.72
CA MET A 13 9.56 -1.87 12.19
C MET A 13 9.83 -3.37 12.23
N PHE A 14 9.17 -4.10 11.34
CA PHE A 14 9.16 -5.55 11.35
C PHE A 14 10.48 -6.17 10.90
N ASN A 15 11.19 -5.59 9.92
CA ASN A 15 12.52 -6.05 9.55
C ASN A 15 13.43 -5.97 10.77
N ARG A 16 13.51 -4.80 11.43
CA ARG A 16 14.31 -4.63 12.63
C ARG A 16 13.99 -5.68 13.72
N ALA A 17 12.70 -5.91 13.98
CA ALA A 17 12.26 -6.81 15.05
C ALA A 17 12.70 -8.28 14.84
N HIS A 18 12.99 -8.67 13.60
CA HIS A 18 13.39 -10.04 13.23
C HIS A 18 14.88 -10.16 12.90
N LEU A 19 15.67 -9.11 13.11
CA LEU A 19 17.13 -9.18 12.98
C LEU A 19 17.78 -9.78 14.23
N GLU A 20 18.89 -10.45 14.05
CA GLU A 20 19.76 -10.84 15.15
C GLU A 20 20.29 -9.59 15.90
N PRO A 21 20.56 -9.68 17.21
CA PRO A 21 20.88 -8.51 18.03
C PRO A 21 21.99 -7.61 17.50
N GLU A 22 23.02 -8.19 16.92
CA GLU A 22 24.15 -7.44 16.35
C GLU A 22 23.75 -6.64 15.12
N LEU A 23 22.92 -7.23 14.26
CA LEU A 23 22.37 -6.57 13.08
C LEU A 23 21.30 -5.52 13.46
N GLN A 24 20.57 -5.75 14.55
CA GLN A 24 19.68 -4.73 15.13
C GLN A 24 20.46 -3.48 15.57
N HIS A 25 21.59 -3.65 16.27
CA HIS A 25 22.45 -2.52 16.67
C HIS A 25 22.96 -1.75 15.45
N ALA A 26 23.35 -2.46 14.40
CA ALA A 26 23.78 -1.83 13.16
C ALA A 26 22.63 -1.07 12.44
N TYR A 27 21.43 -1.64 12.43
CA TYR A 27 20.21 -0.99 11.95
C TYR A 27 19.94 0.30 12.75
N ASP A 28 19.99 0.24 14.08
CA ASP A 28 19.74 1.38 14.96
C ASP A 28 20.78 2.50 14.76
N ALA A 29 22.05 2.14 14.57
CA ALA A 29 23.11 3.08 14.27
C ALA A 29 22.90 3.79 12.92
N LEU A 30 22.51 3.04 11.89
CA LEU A 30 22.17 3.61 10.59
C LEU A 30 20.93 4.51 10.66
N LEU A 31 19.88 4.09 11.36
CA LEU A 31 18.68 4.90 11.55
C LEU A 31 19.00 6.21 12.27
N ALA A 32 19.78 6.17 13.35
CA ALA A 32 20.21 7.37 14.06
C ALA A 32 21.05 8.30 13.17
N CYS A 33 21.97 7.73 12.39
CA CYS A 33 22.79 8.47 11.41
C CYS A 33 21.89 9.24 10.42
N VAL A 34 20.90 8.56 9.85
CA VAL A 34 19.97 9.13 8.86
C VAL A 34 19.08 10.20 9.47
N LEU A 35 18.55 9.99 10.67
CA LEU A 35 17.70 10.96 11.37
C LEU A 35 18.44 12.23 11.80
N ASN A 36 19.75 12.13 12.01
CA ASN A 36 20.59 13.27 12.33
C ASN A 36 21.25 13.91 11.09
N GLY A 37 20.98 13.40 9.89
CA GLY A 37 21.58 13.89 8.66
C GLY A 37 23.10 13.74 8.61
N GLN A 38 23.64 12.74 9.31
CA GLN A 38 25.08 12.47 9.34
C GLN A 38 25.54 11.85 8.02
N LYS A 39 26.77 12.12 7.64
CA LYS A 39 27.35 11.63 6.38
C LYS A 39 27.72 10.15 6.45
N SER A 40 28.03 9.64 7.63
CA SER A 40 28.39 8.25 7.85
C SER A 40 28.19 7.85 9.30
N CYS A 41 28.09 6.55 9.53
CA CYS A 41 28.20 5.91 10.83
C CYS A 41 29.07 4.66 10.72
N GLU A 42 29.54 4.15 11.84
CA GLU A 42 30.31 2.91 11.93
C GLU A 42 29.50 1.84 12.64
N VAL A 43 29.60 0.61 12.16
CA VAL A 43 29.00 -0.58 12.76
C VAL A 43 30.08 -1.64 12.97
N SER A 44 29.80 -2.64 13.82
CA SER A 44 30.74 -3.72 14.10
C SER A 44 31.18 -4.45 12.83
N TYR A 45 32.45 -4.81 12.77
CA TYR A 45 32.99 -5.63 11.68
C TYR A 45 32.32 -7.01 11.57
N SER A 46 31.84 -7.56 12.70
CA SER A 46 31.13 -8.85 12.78
C SER A 46 29.80 -8.89 12.01
N VAL A 47 29.19 -7.74 11.72
CA VAL A 47 27.98 -7.63 10.89
C VAL A 47 28.20 -8.23 9.47
N GLY A 48 29.42 -8.13 8.94
CA GLY A 48 29.75 -8.57 7.59
C GLY A 48 29.28 -7.61 6.50
N MET A 49 29.98 -7.58 5.39
CA MET A 49 29.75 -6.62 4.30
C MET A 49 28.39 -6.78 3.61
N ASP A 50 27.98 -8.03 3.36
CA ASP A 50 26.72 -8.30 2.64
C ASP A 50 25.49 -7.88 3.47
N ALA A 51 25.50 -8.19 4.77
CA ALA A 51 24.46 -7.76 5.67
C ALA A 51 24.46 -6.23 5.84
N ALA A 52 25.62 -5.61 5.98
CA ALA A 52 25.75 -4.16 6.04
C ALA A 52 25.20 -3.46 4.80
N MET A 53 25.43 -3.99 3.60
CA MET A 53 24.89 -3.44 2.36
C MET A 53 23.35 -3.50 2.26
N SER A 54 22.72 -4.48 2.91
CA SER A 54 21.26 -4.60 2.91
C SER A 54 20.55 -3.69 3.89
N LEU A 55 21.25 -3.16 4.92
CA LEU A 55 20.63 -2.37 5.99
C LEU A 55 19.84 -1.17 5.50
N VAL A 56 20.31 -0.47 4.47
CA VAL A 56 19.61 0.71 3.95
C VAL A 56 18.22 0.37 3.41
N ASP A 57 18.11 -0.78 2.75
CA ASP A 57 16.82 -1.24 2.23
C ASP A 57 15.88 -1.63 3.38
N LEU A 58 16.37 -2.38 4.37
CA LEU A 58 15.59 -2.77 5.55
C LEU A 58 15.05 -1.56 6.32
N VAL A 59 15.90 -0.55 6.52
CA VAL A 59 15.52 0.71 7.17
C VAL A 59 14.46 1.47 6.36
N ARG A 60 14.59 1.50 5.03
CA ARG A 60 13.61 2.17 4.15
C ARG A 60 12.29 1.44 4.02
N ASP A 61 12.32 0.12 4.09
CA ASP A 61 11.11 -0.71 4.01
C ASP A 61 10.29 -0.60 5.32
N ASP A 62 10.96 -0.51 6.46
CA ASP A 62 10.32 -0.30 7.76
C ASP A 62 9.84 1.14 7.99
N CYS A 63 10.57 2.13 7.47
CA CYS A 63 10.40 3.54 7.82
C CYS A 63 10.01 4.40 6.60
N PRO A 64 8.72 4.42 6.20
CA PRO A 64 8.24 5.26 5.09
C PRO A 64 8.40 6.77 5.34
N GLU A 65 8.72 7.17 6.56
CA GLU A 65 9.09 8.52 6.97
C GLU A 65 10.41 9.00 6.38
N LEU A 66 11.32 8.08 6.04
CA LEU A 66 12.66 8.42 5.56
C LEU A 66 12.66 8.83 4.08
N ILE A 67 11.80 9.79 3.74
CA ILE A 67 11.58 10.28 2.37
C ILE A 67 12.83 10.93 1.74
N HIS A 68 13.82 11.24 2.55
CA HIS A 68 15.09 11.84 2.15
C HIS A 68 16.19 10.80 1.90
N LEU A 69 15.99 9.54 2.31
CA LEU A 69 16.96 8.46 2.13
C LEU A 69 16.77 7.81 0.78
N THR A 70 17.84 7.76 -0.04
CA THR A 70 17.84 7.00 -1.29
C THR A 70 18.15 5.52 -1.02
N GLY A 71 17.93 4.63 -1.99
CA GLY A 71 18.36 3.22 -1.90
C GLY A 71 19.88 3.02 -2.03
N GLY A 72 20.63 4.10 -2.34
CA GLY A 72 22.08 4.02 -2.44
C GLY A 72 22.75 4.14 -1.08
N MET A 73 23.71 3.27 -0.84
CA MET A 73 24.61 3.36 0.31
C MET A 73 25.99 2.89 -0.11
N ALA A 74 27.03 3.64 0.25
CA ALA A 74 28.41 3.18 0.11
C ALA A 74 28.86 2.52 1.43
N VAL A 75 29.51 1.38 1.32
CA VAL A 75 29.96 0.58 2.46
C VAL A 75 31.46 0.38 2.34
N TYR A 76 32.20 0.71 3.39
CA TYR A 76 33.65 0.63 3.41
C TYR A 76 34.13 -0.21 4.57
N GLN A 77 34.93 -1.22 4.28
CA GLN A 77 35.62 -1.98 5.29
C GLN A 77 36.75 -1.13 5.92
N ARG A 78 36.71 -1.01 7.22
CA ARG A 78 37.78 -0.39 8.02
C ARG A 78 38.49 -1.46 8.84
N ARG A 79 39.58 -1.09 9.52
CA ARG A 79 40.41 -2.05 10.28
C ARG A 79 39.62 -2.80 11.36
N ALA A 80 38.69 -2.13 12.04
CA ALA A 80 37.93 -2.69 13.16
C ALA A 80 36.40 -2.45 13.05
N ALA A 81 35.91 -1.87 11.95
CA ALA A 81 34.55 -1.50 11.77
C ALA A 81 34.15 -1.53 10.28
N ILE A 82 32.85 -1.42 10.02
CA ILE A 82 32.29 -1.15 8.69
C ILE A 82 31.70 0.26 8.71
N GLU A 83 32.19 1.13 7.84
CA GLU A 83 31.65 2.48 7.66
C GLU A 83 30.52 2.45 6.65
N LEU A 84 29.34 2.94 7.05
CA LEU A 84 28.15 3.08 6.24
C LEU A 84 27.97 4.56 5.85
N ARG A 85 27.80 4.84 4.58
CA ARG A 85 27.52 6.18 4.05
C ARG A 85 26.20 6.18 3.30
N PRO A 86 25.08 6.54 3.96
CA PRO A 86 23.77 6.58 3.33
C PRO A 86 23.72 7.67 2.26
N GLY A 87 23.02 7.36 1.15
CA GLY A 87 22.75 8.33 0.08
C GLY A 87 21.52 9.16 0.42
N TYR A 88 21.62 10.47 0.30
CA TYR A 88 20.51 11.39 0.51
C TYR A 88 19.95 11.93 -0.81
N ALA A 89 18.65 12.14 -0.86
CA ALA A 89 18.01 12.78 -1.99
C ALA A 89 18.44 14.26 -2.09
N LYS A 90 18.49 14.78 -3.31
CA LYS A 90 18.89 16.15 -3.59
C LYS A 90 18.11 17.16 -2.73
N GLY A 91 18.83 18.02 -2.04
CA GLY A 91 18.28 19.04 -1.16
C GLY A 91 18.30 18.68 0.34
N TYR A 92 18.60 17.41 0.67
CA TYR A 92 18.76 16.99 2.07
C TYR A 92 20.22 16.78 2.50
N GLU A 93 21.16 16.82 1.57
CA GLU A 93 22.59 16.60 1.83
C GLU A 93 23.20 17.66 2.76
N LYS A 94 22.56 18.84 2.84
CA LYS A 94 23.04 19.99 3.61
C LYS A 94 22.25 20.25 4.89
N SER A 95 21.00 19.82 4.95
CA SER A 95 20.13 20.09 6.09
C SER A 95 18.96 19.11 6.15
N ILE A 96 18.76 18.51 7.31
CA ILE A 96 17.65 17.62 7.61
C ILE A 96 16.37 18.38 8.04
N SER A 97 16.44 19.67 8.31
CA SER A 97 15.30 20.45 8.82
C SER A 97 14.06 20.41 7.90
N SER A 98 14.28 20.30 6.59
CA SER A 98 13.21 20.16 5.61
C SER A 98 12.49 18.81 5.73
N LEU A 99 13.15 17.73 6.21
CA LEU A 99 12.52 16.46 6.49
C LEU A 99 11.42 16.63 7.54
N TYR A 100 11.75 17.16 8.70
CA TYR A 100 10.81 17.31 9.82
C TYR A 100 9.63 18.21 9.48
N THR A 101 9.86 19.25 8.69
CA THR A 101 8.77 20.07 8.14
C THR A 101 7.82 19.27 7.25
N LYS A 102 8.34 18.36 6.43
CA LYS A 102 7.51 17.48 5.59
C LYS A 102 6.82 16.41 6.42
N LEU A 103 7.49 15.80 7.39
CA LEU A 103 6.89 14.83 8.31
C LEU A 103 5.68 15.44 9.04
N ALA A 104 5.80 16.67 9.55
CA ALA A 104 4.66 17.36 10.16
C ALA A 104 3.48 17.56 9.20
N LYS A 105 3.72 17.74 7.89
CA LYS A 105 2.65 17.80 6.89
C LYS A 105 2.05 16.42 6.63
N MET A 106 2.87 15.37 6.59
CA MET A 106 2.42 14.00 6.40
C MET A 106 1.58 13.53 7.60
N GLU A 107 1.98 13.87 8.82
CA GLU A 107 1.21 13.60 10.05
C GLU A 107 -0.18 14.22 9.97
N ARG A 108 -0.28 15.51 9.66
CA ARG A 108 -1.58 16.17 9.49
C ARG A 108 -2.42 15.57 8.36
N SER A 109 -1.79 15.04 7.31
CA SER A 109 -2.51 14.33 6.24
C SER A 109 -3.05 13.00 6.75
N ALA A 110 -2.26 12.22 7.49
CA ALA A 110 -2.69 10.97 8.10
C ALA A 110 -3.79 11.19 9.15
N GLU A 111 -3.65 12.19 10.03
CA GLU A 111 -4.67 12.55 11.02
C GLU A 111 -6.04 12.82 10.40
N ARG A 112 -6.09 13.52 9.26
CA ARG A 112 -7.35 13.76 8.54
C ARG A 112 -7.98 12.46 8.02
N LEU A 113 -7.17 11.50 7.56
CA LEU A 113 -7.65 10.19 7.13
C LEU A 113 -8.10 9.35 8.33
N LEU A 114 -7.33 9.34 9.41
CA LEU A 114 -7.68 8.64 10.65
C LEU A 114 -9.00 9.15 11.25
N ALA A 115 -9.28 10.44 11.14
CA ALA A 115 -10.53 11.04 11.59
C ALA A 115 -11.78 10.55 10.81
N THR A 116 -11.61 9.92 9.65
CA THR A 116 -12.73 9.32 8.89
C THR A 116 -13.10 7.92 9.37
N VAL A 117 -12.28 7.32 10.23
CA VAL A 117 -12.48 5.95 10.72
C VAL A 117 -13.49 5.95 11.87
N PRO A 118 -14.53 5.11 11.83
CA PRO A 118 -15.48 5.01 12.91
C PRO A 118 -14.83 4.53 14.22
N ALA A 119 -15.23 5.10 15.35
CA ALA A 119 -14.75 4.65 16.65
C ALA A 119 -15.17 3.20 16.91
N GLY A 120 -14.24 2.39 17.46
CA GLY A 120 -14.51 0.99 17.79
C GLY A 120 -14.58 0.03 16.59
N ALA A 121 -14.28 0.50 15.38
CA ALA A 121 -14.24 -0.33 14.19
C ALA A 121 -13.14 -1.40 14.29
N SER A 122 -13.39 -2.58 13.70
CA SER A 122 -12.42 -3.68 13.60
C SER A 122 -11.18 -3.29 12.78
N ALA A 123 -10.09 -4.05 12.90
CA ALA A 123 -8.91 -3.84 12.06
C ALA A 123 -9.25 -3.89 10.57
N PHE A 124 -10.14 -4.81 10.17
CA PHE A 124 -10.67 -4.90 8.81
C PHE A 124 -11.40 -3.62 8.40
N ASP A 125 -12.40 -3.17 9.17
CA ASP A 125 -13.21 -2.00 8.82
C ASP A 125 -12.39 -0.71 8.81
N ARG A 126 -11.43 -0.58 9.75
CA ARG A 126 -10.49 0.54 9.80
C ARG A 126 -9.59 0.56 8.56
N THR A 127 -9.03 -0.58 8.19
CA THR A 127 -8.18 -0.71 7.00
C THR A 127 -8.96 -0.37 5.74
N LEU A 128 -10.19 -0.86 5.61
CA LEU A 128 -11.07 -0.59 4.47
C LEU A 128 -11.41 0.90 4.36
N ALA A 129 -11.83 1.52 5.46
CA ALA A 129 -12.14 2.96 5.47
C ALA A 129 -10.93 3.82 5.10
N LEU A 130 -9.74 3.46 5.61
CA LEU A 130 -8.49 4.14 5.29
C LEU A 130 -8.07 3.94 3.85
N HIS A 131 -8.23 2.73 3.30
CA HIS A 131 -7.97 2.40 1.90
C HIS A 131 -8.80 3.31 0.97
N ASP A 132 -10.09 3.38 1.18
CA ASP A 132 -11.00 4.16 0.34
C ASP A 132 -10.73 5.66 0.43
N ALA A 133 -10.57 6.18 1.64
CA ALA A 133 -10.25 7.59 1.87
C ALA A 133 -8.89 7.98 1.27
N TYR A 134 -7.89 7.10 1.40
CA TYR A 134 -6.54 7.31 0.89
C TYR A 134 -6.50 7.34 -0.64
N LEU A 135 -7.25 6.47 -1.29
CA LEU A 135 -7.29 6.34 -2.75
C LEU A 135 -8.28 7.29 -3.43
N ALA A 136 -9.09 8.05 -2.69
CA ALA A 136 -10.08 8.97 -3.24
C ALA A 136 -9.50 10.01 -4.24
N HIS A 137 -8.22 10.34 -4.09
CA HIS A 137 -7.51 11.30 -4.94
C HIS A 137 -6.33 10.67 -5.70
N TYR A 138 -6.35 9.35 -5.87
CA TYR A 138 -5.28 8.61 -6.52
C TYR A 138 -4.92 9.13 -7.91
N ARG A 139 -3.59 9.25 -8.18
CA ARG A 139 -3.03 9.48 -9.52
C ARG A 139 -1.69 8.77 -9.67
N TYR A 140 -1.55 7.98 -10.72
CA TYR A 140 -0.28 7.34 -11.05
C TYR A 140 0.63 8.30 -11.80
N VAL A 141 1.80 8.63 -11.24
CA VAL A 141 2.75 9.57 -11.87
C VAL A 141 4.19 9.07 -11.71
N LYS A 142 4.87 8.88 -12.84
CA LYS A 142 6.30 8.54 -12.93
C LYS A 142 7.20 9.76 -13.03
N GLY A 143 8.50 9.57 -12.78
CA GLY A 143 9.56 10.53 -13.11
C GLY A 143 9.60 11.80 -12.25
N ARG A 144 8.95 11.77 -11.08
CA ARG A 144 9.08 12.87 -10.11
C ARG A 144 9.97 12.42 -8.93
N PRO A 145 10.77 13.31 -8.33
CA PRO A 145 11.66 12.96 -7.22
C PRO A 145 10.95 12.30 -6.02
N TYR A 146 9.68 12.63 -5.82
CA TYR A 146 8.84 12.14 -4.72
C TYR A 146 8.02 10.88 -5.07
N SER A 147 8.01 10.43 -6.33
CA SER A 147 7.09 9.38 -6.80
C SER A 147 7.24 8.04 -6.07
N HIS A 148 8.46 7.72 -5.61
CA HIS A 148 8.77 6.48 -4.90
C HIS A 148 8.72 6.61 -3.37
N ALA A 149 8.31 7.76 -2.84
CA ALA A 149 8.25 8.03 -1.41
C ALA A 149 6.80 8.26 -0.95
N ALA A 150 6.52 7.99 0.32
CA ALA A 150 5.23 8.24 0.94
C ALA A 150 4.76 9.70 0.79
N GLU A 151 5.69 10.66 0.72
CA GLU A 151 5.41 12.08 0.46
C GLU A 151 4.59 12.29 -0.81
N GLY A 152 4.90 11.56 -1.88
CA GLY A 152 4.20 11.68 -3.16
C GLY A 152 2.73 11.35 -3.06
N ALA A 153 2.41 10.26 -2.39
CA ALA A 153 1.04 9.82 -2.17
C ALA A 153 0.29 10.71 -1.17
N LEU A 154 0.90 10.99 -0.01
CA LEU A 154 0.24 11.68 1.11
C LEU A 154 0.08 13.19 0.89
N LEU A 155 1.04 13.86 0.25
CA LEU A 155 1.05 15.32 0.10
C LEU A 155 0.74 15.80 -1.31
N LYS A 156 0.93 14.96 -2.32
CA LYS A 156 0.75 15.33 -3.73
C LYS A 156 -0.35 14.52 -4.41
N HIS A 157 -0.81 13.43 -3.78
CA HIS A 157 -1.74 12.44 -4.35
C HIS A 157 -1.24 11.91 -5.71
N ARG A 158 0.10 11.80 -5.87
CA ARG A 158 0.78 11.44 -7.11
C ARG A 158 2.02 10.61 -6.80
N ALA A 159 1.97 9.33 -7.10
CA ALA A 159 3.09 8.42 -6.86
C ALA A 159 3.08 7.27 -7.86
N VAL A 160 4.10 6.43 -7.82
CA VAL A 160 4.13 5.08 -8.39
C VAL A 160 3.80 4.05 -7.29
N CYS A 161 3.83 2.76 -7.61
CA CYS A 161 3.50 1.68 -6.68
C CYS A 161 4.20 1.80 -5.31
N ASP A 162 5.51 2.02 -5.30
CA ASP A 162 6.30 2.23 -4.07
C ASP A 162 5.74 3.34 -3.18
N GLY A 163 5.48 4.50 -3.77
CA GLY A 163 5.01 5.66 -3.02
C GLY A 163 3.60 5.44 -2.47
N TRP A 164 2.72 4.76 -3.23
CA TRP A 164 1.38 4.41 -2.77
C TRP A 164 1.41 3.37 -1.67
N ALA A 165 2.21 2.30 -1.80
CA ALA A 165 2.36 1.28 -0.77
C ALA A 165 2.99 1.85 0.52
N LYS A 166 4.08 2.62 0.41
CA LYS A 166 4.73 3.27 1.56
C LYS A 166 3.84 4.29 2.25
N GLY A 167 3.07 5.06 1.48
CA GLY A 167 2.09 6.00 2.05
C GLY A 167 0.96 5.28 2.79
N PHE A 168 0.50 4.15 2.30
CA PHE A 168 -0.51 3.34 2.97
C PHE A 168 0.03 2.72 4.26
N LYS A 169 1.25 2.13 4.22
CA LYS A 169 1.94 1.68 5.44
C LYS A 169 2.05 2.79 6.47
N TYR A 170 2.46 4.00 6.08
CA TYR A 170 2.57 5.16 6.96
C TYR A 170 1.26 5.47 7.72
N ILE A 171 0.12 5.35 7.03
CA ILE A 171 -1.20 5.58 7.62
C ILE A 171 -1.59 4.43 8.56
N LEU A 172 -1.39 3.18 8.14
CA LEU A 172 -1.75 1.99 8.91
C LEU A 172 -0.92 1.88 10.19
N ASP A 173 0.39 2.16 10.14
CA ASP A 173 1.25 2.22 11.32
C ASP A 173 0.70 3.22 12.37
N ARG A 174 0.23 4.40 11.91
CA ARG A 174 -0.39 5.39 12.81
C ARG A 174 -1.79 5.01 13.29
N ALA A 175 -2.47 4.18 12.55
CA ALA A 175 -3.72 3.57 12.98
C ALA A 175 -3.51 2.44 14.01
N GLY A 176 -2.26 2.03 14.28
CA GLY A 176 -1.94 0.86 15.11
C GLY A 176 -2.34 -0.45 14.43
N ILE A 177 -2.28 -0.50 13.10
CA ILE A 177 -2.55 -1.69 12.29
C ILE A 177 -1.22 -2.17 11.73
N ASP A 178 -0.86 -3.43 12.02
CA ASP A 178 0.38 -4.01 11.53
C ASP A 178 0.41 -4.06 10.01
N CYS A 179 1.41 -3.42 9.42
CA CYS A 179 1.58 -3.34 7.99
C CYS A 179 3.07 -3.48 7.62
N VAL A 180 3.36 -4.39 6.71
CA VAL A 180 4.70 -4.58 6.13
C VAL A 180 4.67 -4.11 4.68
N TYR A 181 5.60 -3.23 4.30
CA TYR A 181 5.86 -2.94 2.90
C TYR A 181 6.56 -4.13 2.26
N ALA A 182 6.04 -4.60 1.17
CA ALA A 182 6.58 -5.70 0.38
C ALA A 182 6.79 -5.28 -1.07
N HIS A 183 7.76 -5.89 -1.72
CA HIS A 183 8.02 -5.68 -3.14
C HIS A 183 8.63 -6.93 -3.76
N GLY A 184 8.69 -6.96 -5.09
CA GLY A 184 9.38 -8.04 -5.77
C GLY A 184 9.20 -8.02 -7.29
N PRO A 185 9.90 -8.91 -7.98
CA PRO A 185 9.83 -9.05 -9.43
C PRO A 185 8.50 -9.69 -9.86
N ARG A 186 8.14 -9.53 -11.12
CA ARG A 186 7.06 -10.31 -11.72
C ARG A 186 7.43 -11.78 -11.82
N ARG A 187 6.46 -12.67 -11.59
CA ARG A 187 6.65 -14.13 -11.66
C ARG A 187 7.04 -14.61 -13.06
N ASP A 188 6.67 -13.89 -14.09
CA ASP A 188 7.05 -14.17 -15.48
C ASP A 188 8.44 -13.64 -15.87
N GLY A 189 9.18 -13.06 -14.91
CA GLY A 189 10.51 -12.48 -15.11
C GLY A 189 10.52 -11.14 -15.84
N SER A 190 9.37 -10.59 -16.20
CA SER A 190 9.30 -9.29 -16.86
C SER A 190 9.49 -8.13 -15.86
N THR A 191 9.82 -6.96 -16.36
CA THR A 191 9.97 -5.73 -15.57
C THR A 191 8.79 -4.80 -15.79
N PRO A 192 8.52 -3.87 -14.88
CA PRO A 192 9.25 -3.55 -13.63
C PRO A 192 8.84 -4.42 -12.45
N ALA A 193 9.65 -4.40 -11.39
CA ALA A 193 9.25 -4.85 -10.07
C ALA A 193 8.10 -3.98 -9.52
N HIS A 194 7.38 -4.48 -8.53
CA HIS A 194 6.21 -3.85 -7.95
C HIS A 194 6.31 -3.79 -6.43
N GLY A 195 5.55 -2.87 -5.81
CA GLY A 195 5.46 -2.74 -4.35
C GLY A 195 4.00 -2.69 -3.88
N TRP A 196 3.72 -3.38 -2.77
CA TRP A 196 2.41 -3.50 -2.13
C TRP A 196 2.54 -3.56 -0.61
N CYS A 197 1.44 -3.79 0.09
CA CYS A 197 1.41 -3.99 1.53
C CYS A 197 0.98 -5.41 1.90
N VAL A 198 1.53 -5.94 3.00
CA VAL A 198 1.01 -7.12 3.68
C VAL A 198 0.51 -6.67 5.05
N VAL A 199 -0.80 -6.80 5.28
CA VAL A 199 -1.52 -6.17 6.39
C VAL A 199 -2.16 -7.22 7.28
N ASN A 200 -2.02 -7.06 8.59
CA ASN A 200 -2.72 -7.87 9.57
C ASN A 200 -4.15 -7.33 9.77
N LEU A 201 -5.14 -8.07 9.30
CA LEU A 201 -6.56 -7.70 9.41
C LEU A 201 -7.25 -8.31 10.64
N SER A 202 -6.49 -8.92 11.55
CA SER A 202 -7.02 -9.50 12.80
C SER A 202 -6.97 -8.48 13.94
N ASP A 203 -8.04 -8.41 14.73
CA ASP A 203 -8.04 -7.71 16.03
C ASP A 203 -7.35 -8.54 17.13
N ARG A 204 -6.95 -9.78 16.84
CA ARG A 204 -6.34 -10.71 17.79
C ARG A 204 -4.82 -10.73 17.61
N ILE A 205 -4.09 -10.14 18.54
CA ILE A 205 -2.62 -10.10 18.53
C ILE A 205 -2.00 -11.51 18.43
N GLU A 206 -2.61 -12.50 19.10
CA GLU A 206 -2.11 -13.88 19.18
C GLU A 206 -2.34 -14.70 17.90
N ARG A 207 -3.20 -14.23 16.99
CA ARG A 207 -3.54 -14.88 15.72
C ARG A 207 -3.59 -13.87 14.59
N PRO A 208 -2.43 -13.40 14.12
CA PRO A 208 -2.38 -12.46 13.01
C PRO A 208 -2.93 -13.12 11.74
N LEU A 209 -3.72 -12.37 11.00
CA LEU A 209 -4.28 -12.75 9.71
C LEU A 209 -3.73 -11.82 8.64
N TRP A 210 -2.61 -12.22 8.06
CA TRP A 210 -1.91 -11.44 7.05
C TRP A 210 -2.52 -11.61 5.68
N HIS A 211 -2.79 -10.48 5.02
CA HIS A 211 -3.35 -10.42 3.67
C HIS A 211 -2.63 -9.37 2.84
N VAL A 212 -2.56 -9.63 1.54
CA VAL A 212 -2.06 -8.64 0.59
C VAL A 212 -3.12 -7.56 0.37
N ILE A 213 -2.68 -6.31 0.40
CA ILE A 213 -3.44 -5.14 -0.08
C ILE A 213 -2.52 -4.34 -1.00
N ASP A 214 -2.96 -4.13 -2.23
CA ASP A 214 -2.21 -3.35 -3.22
C ASP A 214 -2.95 -2.06 -3.56
N PRO A 215 -2.68 -0.98 -2.82
CA PRO A 215 -3.37 0.28 -3.04
C PRO A 215 -3.09 0.91 -4.40
N ASN A 216 -1.99 0.53 -5.07
CA ASN A 216 -1.70 1.03 -6.39
C ASN A 216 -2.60 0.39 -7.46
N ASN A 217 -2.82 -0.92 -7.37
CA ASN A 217 -3.65 -1.63 -8.34
C ASN A 217 -5.16 -1.42 -8.10
N ASP A 218 -5.57 -1.11 -6.89
CA ASP A 218 -6.94 -0.70 -6.57
C ASP A 218 -7.20 0.79 -6.89
N GLY A 219 -6.15 1.61 -6.93
CA GLY A 219 -6.25 3.03 -7.22
C GLY A 219 -6.60 3.34 -8.67
N ARG A 220 -7.40 4.39 -8.90
CA ARG A 220 -7.90 4.77 -10.23
C ARG A 220 -7.91 6.27 -10.40
N ASP A 221 -7.24 6.74 -11.45
CA ASP A 221 -7.13 8.17 -11.75
C ASP A 221 -8.51 8.83 -11.88
N GLY A 222 -8.86 9.68 -10.89
CA GLY A 222 -10.09 10.47 -10.89
C GLY A 222 -11.40 9.66 -10.75
N LYS A 223 -11.32 8.40 -10.31
CA LYS A 223 -12.47 7.51 -10.11
C LYS A 223 -12.42 6.90 -8.71
N ALA A 224 -13.53 6.32 -8.25
CA ALA A 224 -13.52 5.55 -7.01
C ALA A 224 -12.60 4.33 -7.14
N PRO A 225 -11.87 3.95 -6.07
CA PRO A 225 -11.01 2.77 -6.08
C PRO A 225 -11.82 1.49 -6.29
N LEU A 226 -11.13 0.44 -6.68
CA LEU A 226 -11.64 -0.93 -6.64
C LEU A 226 -11.05 -1.64 -5.41
N HIS A 227 -11.54 -2.84 -5.14
CA HIS A 227 -11.05 -3.72 -4.07
C HIS A 227 -10.61 -5.08 -4.62
N SER A 228 -10.22 -5.11 -5.89
CA SER A 228 -9.73 -6.33 -6.56
C SER A 228 -8.48 -6.90 -5.88
N PHE A 229 -7.68 -6.02 -5.29
CA PHE A 229 -6.41 -6.33 -4.63
C PHE A 229 -6.48 -6.14 -3.11
N PHE A 230 -7.68 -6.10 -2.53
CA PHE A 230 -7.89 -5.98 -1.10
C PHE A 230 -8.11 -7.34 -0.45
N GLY A 231 -7.16 -7.78 0.38
CA GLY A 231 -7.27 -9.02 1.15
C GLY A 231 -6.92 -10.28 0.37
N LEU A 232 -6.00 -10.21 -0.59
CA LEU A 232 -5.56 -11.36 -1.38
C LEU A 232 -4.60 -12.27 -0.61
N ALA A 233 -4.52 -13.53 -1.05
CA ALA A 233 -3.38 -14.38 -0.76
C ALA A 233 -2.19 -13.99 -1.65
N GLU A 234 -0.96 -14.20 -1.17
CA GLU A 234 0.26 -13.89 -1.91
C GLU A 234 0.35 -14.61 -3.27
N GLY A 235 -0.16 -15.84 -3.34
CA GLY A 235 -0.20 -16.62 -4.57
C GLY A 235 -1.10 -16.07 -5.67
N GLU A 236 -1.95 -15.09 -5.36
CA GLU A 236 -2.85 -14.44 -6.32
C GLU A 236 -2.23 -13.20 -6.98
N LEU A 237 -1.04 -12.77 -6.52
CA LEU A 237 -0.28 -11.71 -7.18
C LEU A 237 0.51 -12.24 -8.36
N ASP A 238 0.66 -11.42 -9.39
CA ASP A 238 1.60 -11.64 -10.50
C ASP A 238 3.07 -11.44 -10.10
N TYR A 239 3.33 -11.16 -8.83
CA TYR A 239 4.65 -10.80 -8.30
C TYR A 239 5.09 -11.79 -7.23
N GLU A 240 6.40 -11.97 -7.12
CA GLU A 240 7.03 -12.78 -6.08
C GLU A 240 7.54 -11.87 -4.96
N THR A 241 7.23 -12.21 -3.71
CA THR A 241 7.67 -11.41 -2.56
C THR A 241 9.16 -11.60 -2.32
N ASP A 242 9.93 -10.52 -2.36
CA ASP A 242 11.35 -10.55 -2.04
C ASP A 242 11.58 -10.65 -0.54
N ARG A 243 12.01 -11.83 -0.09
CA ARG A 243 12.43 -12.13 1.29
C ARG A 243 13.93 -12.31 1.41
N SER A 244 14.69 -11.88 0.42
CA SER A 244 16.15 -11.95 0.43
C SER A 244 16.76 -10.89 1.37
N ARG A 245 18.04 -11.05 1.66
CA ARG A 245 18.85 -10.05 2.36
C ARG A 245 18.32 -9.61 3.74
N GLY A 246 17.72 -10.55 4.48
CA GLY A 246 17.19 -10.28 5.84
C GLY A 246 15.83 -9.58 5.89
N ARG A 247 15.14 -9.42 4.75
CA ARG A 247 13.76 -8.90 4.74
C ARG A 247 12.81 -9.88 5.39
N TRP A 248 12.08 -9.38 6.36
CA TRP A 248 10.98 -10.11 6.97
C TRP A 248 9.65 -9.65 6.37
N VAL A 249 8.98 -10.54 5.66
CA VAL A 249 7.63 -10.33 5.15
C VAL A 249 6.79 -11.54 5.51
N PRO A 250 5.69 -11.38 6.25
CA PRO A 250 4.83 -12.49 6.62
C PRO A 250 4.15 -13.10 5.38
N TYR A 251 3.77 -14.37 5.50
CA TYR A 251 3.06 -15.07 4.43
C TYR A 251 1.56 -14.78 4.50
N ALA A 252 1.00 -14.22 3.43
CA ALA A 252 -0.43 -14.10 3.22
C ALA A 252 -0.94 -15.39 2.53
N THR A 253 -1.34 -16.37 3.34
CA THR A 253 -1.63 -17.74 2.85
C THR A 253 -3.07 -17.95 2.41
N SER A 254 -3.97 -17.01 2.73
CA SER A 254 -5.40 -17.11 2.43
C SER A 254 -5.95 -15.82 1.82
N ASN A 255 -6.94 -15.97 0.94
CA ASN A 255 -7.75 -14.86 0.46
C ASN A 255 -8.86 -14.55 1.46
N LEU A 256 -9.02 -13.30 1.82
CA LEU A 256 -10.07 -12.83 2.73
C LEU A 256 -11.48 -13.05 2.18
N GLY A 257 -11.62 -13.10 0.85
CA GLY A 257 -12.92 -13.19 0.21
C GLY A 257 -13.74 -11.90 0.33
N TYR A 258 -13.08 -10.75 0.25
CA TYR A 258 -13.64 -9.40 0.47
C TYR A 258 -15.07 -9.23 -0.06
N TYR A 259 -15.32 -9.50 -1.34
CA TYR A 259 -16.64 -9.28 -1.95
C TYR A 259 -17.75 -10.17 -1.37
N ARG A 260 -17.41 -11.35 -0.86
CA ARG A 260 -18.38 -12.21 -0.14
C ARG A 260 -18.66 -11.67 1.26
N LEU A 261 -17.62 -11.21 1.96
CA LEU A 261 -17.75 -10.61 3.29
C LEU A 261 -18.66 -9.38 3.28
N VAL A 262 -18.48 -8.50 2.30
CA VAL A 262 -19.26 -7.25 2.19
C VAL A 262 -20.57 -7.42 1.38
N GLY A 263 -20.94 -8.67 1.01
CA GLY A 263 -22.19 -8.95 0.29
C GLY A 263 -22.23 -8.41 -1.13
N ARG A 264 -21.09 -8.28 -1.80
CA ARG A 264 -20.97 -7.74 -3.17
C ARG A 264 -20.55 -8.78 -4.21
N TYR A 265 -20.71 -10.06 -3.90
CA TYR A 265 -20.53 -11.14 -4.87
C TYR A 265 -21.86 -11.45 -5.53
N SER A 266 -21.91 -11.40 -6.85
CA SER A 266 -23.11 -11.66 -7.64
C SER A 266 -22.88 -12.76 -8.66
N ALA A 267 -23.70 -13.79 -8.65
CA ALA A 267 -23.63 -14.90 -9.60
C ALA A 267 -24.50 -14.66 -10.86
N THR A 268 -25.48 -13.77 -10.79
CA THR A 268 -26.44 -13.50 -11.87
C THR A 268 -26.75 -12.00 -11.99
N ALA A 269 -27.33 -11.58 -13.12
CA ALA A 269 -27.74 -10.19 -13.33
C ALA A 269 -28.82 -9.74 -12.31
N GLU A 270 -29.75 -10.62 -11.95
CA GLU A 270 -30.80 -10.34 -10.97
C GLU A 270 -30.21 -10.12 -9.56
N SER A 271 -29.25 -10.96 -9.16
CA SER A 271 -28.57 -10.76 -7.88
C SER A 271 -27.73 -9.50 -7.86
N ALA A 272 -27.15 -9.08 -8.98
CA ALA A 272 -26.45 -7.78 -9.11
C ALA A 272 -27.40 -6.60 -8.86
N VAL A 273 -28.60 -6.63 -9.43
CA VAL A 273 -29.64 -5.62 -9.20
C VAL A 273 -30.08 -5.59 -7.73
N ALA A 274 -30.25 -6.76 -7.09
CA ALA A 274 -30.62 -6.85 -5.68
C ALA A 274 -29.57 -6.20 -4.79
N ILE A 275 -28.29 -6.48 -5.03
CA ILE A 275 -27.16 -5.86 -4.33
C ILE A 275 -27.16 -4.34 -4.58
N ALA A 276 -27.33 -3.91 -5.83
CA ALA A 276 -27.34 -2.49 -6.18
C ALA A 276 -28.44 -1.71 -5.43
N ARG A 277 -29.65 -2.28 -5.32
CA ARG A 277 -30.73 -1.69 -4.52
C ARG A 277 -30.35 -1.53 -3.06
N GLY A 278 -29.76 -2.57 -2.48
CA GLY A 278 -29.32 -2.56 -1.07
C GLY A 278 -28.20 -1.56 -0.78
N THR A 279 -27.39 -1.19 -1.79
CA THR A 279 -26.28 -0.23 -1.65
C THR A 279 -26.64 1.21 -2.03
N GLY A 280 -27.91 1.49 -2.38
CA GLY A 280 -28.37 2.84 -2.68
C GLY A 280 -28.12 3.29 -4.13
N PHE A 281 -27.92 2.37 -5.07
CA PHE A 281 -27.89 2.69 -6.51
C PHE A 281 -29.25 3.27 -6.95
N PRO A 282 -29.34 4.29 -7.81
CA PRO A 282 -28.28 4.90 -8.62
C PRO A 282 -27.56 6.10 -7.98
N VAL A 283 -27.88 6.48 -6.75
CA VAL A 283 -27.23 7.61 -6.07
C VAL A 283 -25.75 7.35 -5.82
N HIS A 284 -25.46 6.11 -5.43
CA HIS A 284 -24.09 5.62 -5.26
C HIS A 284 -23.79 4.54 -6.30
N GLY A 285 -22.59 4.55 -6.85
CA GLY A 285 -22.12 3.45 -7.69
C GLY A 285 -22.01 2.14 -6.89
N VAL A 286 -22.11 1.03 -7.58
CA VAL A 286 -21.95 -0.30 -6.99
C VAL A 286 -20.76 -1.02 -7.60
N GLU A 287 -19.96 -1.63 -6.74
CA GLU A 287 -18.88 -2.51 -7.12
C GLU A 287 -19.30 -3.96 -6.83
N LEU A 288 -19.09 -4.83 -7.82
CA LEU A 288 -19.53 -6.22 -7.78
C LEU A 288 -18.40 -7.15 -8.25
N LYS A 289 -18.25 -8.28 -7.59
CA LYS A 289 -17.46 -9.41 -8.09
C LYS A 289 -18.40 -10.43 -8.73
N LEU A 290 -18.11 -10.77 -9.97
CA LEU A 290 -18.78 -11.81 -10.73
C LEU A 290 -18.03 -13.16 -10.58
N PRO A 291 -18.61 -14.29 -10.98
CA PRO A 291 -17.92 -15.55 -11.06
C PRO A 291 -16.68 -15.49 -11.95
N LYS A 292 -15.75 -16.42 -11.77
CA LYS A 292 -14.64 -16.58 -12.70
C LYS A 292 -15.15 -17.17 -14.00
N PHE A 293 -14.81 -16.54 -15.11
CA PHE A 293 -15.18 -16.96 -16.47
C PHE A 293 -14.00 -17.64 -17.17
N ARG A 294 -14.28 -18.46 -18.18
CA ARG A 294 -13.25 -19.18 -18.96
C ARG A 294 -12.57 -18.30 -19.98
N SER A 295 -13.24 -17.24 -20.43
CA SER A 295 -12.74 -16.30 -21.42
C SER A 295 -13.15 -14.87 -21.11
N LYS A 296 -12.49 -13.91 -21.76
CA LYS A 296 -12.87 -12.49 -21.69
C LYS A 296 -14.24 -12.23 -22.34
N ASP A 297 -14.59 -13.02 -23.35
CA ASP A 297 -15.87 -12.89 -24.05
C ASP A 297 -17.02 -13.34 -23.15
N GLU A 298 -16.90 -14.46 -22.45
CA GLU A 298 -17.89 -14.89 -21.44
C GLU A 298 -18.06 -13.84 -20.33
N PHE A 299 -16.95 -13.27 -19.85
CA PHE A 299 -17.00 -12.18 -18.88
C PHE A 299 -17.73 -10.95 -19.46
N GLY A 300 -17.42 -10.55 -20.71
CA GLY A 300 -18.09 -9.45 -21.39
C GLY A 300 -19.59 -9.65 -21.48
N GLN A 301 -20.04 -10.82 -21.93
CA GLN A 301 -21.46 -11.17 -22.03
C GLN A 301 -22.18 -11.10 -20.66
N ALA A 302 -21.52 -11.59 -19.61
CA ALA A 302 -22.09 -11.50 -18.26
C ALA A 302 -22.17 -10.05 -17.75
N VAL A 303 -21.20 -9.21 -18.08
CA VAL A 303 -21.24 -7.77 -17.78
C VAL A 303 -22.38 -7.09 -18.52
N ASP A 304 -22.53 -7.33 -19.82
CA ASP A 304 -23.62 -6.75 -20.64
C ASP A 304 -24.99 -7.12 -20.06
N ALA A 305 -25.19 -8.38 -19.66
CA ALA A 305 -26.43 -8.82 -19.04
C ALA A 305 -26.70 -8.08 -17.70
N VAL A 306 -25.67 -7.82 -16.89
CA VAL A 306 -25.81 -7.02 -15.67
C VAL A 306 -26.20 -5.58 -15.99
N LEU A 307 -25.52 -4.96 -16.96
CA LEU A 307 -25.78 -3.56 -17.34
C LEU A 307 -27.19 -3.36 -17.92
N ASP A 308 -27.64 -4.28 -18.78
CA ASP A 308 -28.99 -4.26 -19.35
C ASP A 308 -30.05 -4.40 -18.25
N CYS A 309 -29.85 -5.34 -17.33
CA CYS A 309 -30.76 -5.54 -16.21
C CYS A 309 -30.80 -4.32 -15.27
N MET A 310 -29.64 -3.71 -14.99
CA MET A 310 -29.56 -2.48 -14.18
C MET A 310 -30.22 -1.29 -14.88
N THR A 311 -29.94 -1.09 -16.17
CA THR A 311 -30.55 -0.02 -16.98
C THR A 311 -32.06 -0.15 -16.99
N SER A 312 -32.59 -1.33 -17.26
CA SER A 312 -34.03 -1.62 -17.30
C SER A 312 -34.70 -1.40 -15.94
N THR A 313 -34.02 -1.84 -14.86
CA THR A 313 -34.59 -1.79 -13.51
C THR A 313 -34.60 -0.38 -12.91
N PHE A 314 -33.53 0.37 -13.11
CA PHE A 314 -33.37 1.70 -12.50
C PHE A 314 -33.77 2.86 -13.44
N GLY A 315 -34.07 2.58 -14.71
CA GLY A 315 -34.50 3.59 -15.68
C GLY A 315 -33.42 4.66 -15.95
N CYS A 316 -32.15 4.34 -15.82
CA CYS A 316 -31.04 5.27 -16.04
C CYS A 316 -29.93 4.62 -16.87
N SER A 317 -29.25 5.43 -17.68
CA SER A 317 -27.99 4.97 -18.31
C SER A 317 -26.92 4.67 -17.30
N VAL A 318 -26.14 3.65 -17.54
CA VAL A 318 -25.04 3.23 -16.65
C VAL A 318 -23.70 3.28 -17.37
N ALA A 319 -22.65 3.56 -16.61
CA ALA A 319 -21.25 3.39 -17.03
C ALA A 319 -20.63 2.26 -16.23
N CYS A 320 -19.83 1.44 -16.89
CA CYS A 320 -19.13 0.35 -16.23
C CYS A 320 -17.62 0.52 -16.35
N CYS A 321 -16.95 0.12 -15.30
CA CYS A 321 -15.54 -0.12 -15.29
C CYS A 321 -15.27 -1.56 -14.88
N MET A 322 -14.37 -2.22 -15.60
CA MET A 322 -14.10 -3.64 -15.50
C MET A 322 -12.65 -3.92 -15.12
N ASP A 323 -12.47 -4.88 -14.21
CA ASP A 323 -11.25 -5.61 -14.01
C ASP A 323 -11.48 -7.08 -14.39
N SER A 324 -11.20 -7.41 -15.63
CA SER A 324 -11.49 -8.75 -16.17
C SER A 324 -10.59 -9.83 -15.57
N ALA A 325 -9.40 -9.49 -15.10
CA ALA A 325 -8.49 -10.44 -14.46
C ALA A 325 -9.05 -10.97 -13.13
N HIS A 326 -9.73 -10.10 -12.39
CA HIS A 326 -10.35 -10.43 -11.11
C HIS A 326 -11.87 -10.61 -11.18
N SER A 327 -12.47 -10.52 -12.37
CA SER A 327 -13.93 -10.57 -12.56
C SER A 327 -14.68 -9.53 -11.71
N VAL A 328 -14.14 -8.34 -11.60
CA VAL A 328 -14.72 -7.23 -10.84
C VAL A 328 -15.25 -6.17 -11.79
N ILE A 329 -16.44 -5.67 -11.49
CA ILE A 329 -17.04 -4.52 -12.20
C ILE A 329 -17.45 -3.45 -11.19
N ARG A 330 -17.35 -2.20 -11.62
CA ARG A 330 -17.99 -1.08 -10.94
C ARG A 330 -18.96 -0.42 -11.90
N VAL A 331 -20.22 -0.30 -11.46
CA VAL A 331 -21.30 0.32 -12.21
C VAL A 331 -21.68 1.63 -11.53
N ASP A 332 -21.67 2.71 -12.29
CA ASP A 332 -22.07 4.04 -11.87
C ASP A 332 -23.20 4.53 -12.78
N ALA A 333 -24.23 5.18 -12.22
CA ALA A 333 -25.27 5.82 -13.01
C ALA A 333 -24.68 7.03 -13.74
N GLN A 334 -24.98 7.13 -15.03
CA GLN A 334 -24.65 8.31 -15.81
C GLN A 334 -25.65 9.42 -15.47
N ARG A 335 -25.14 10.57 -15.02
CA ARG A 335 -25.96 11.78 -14.92
C ARG A 335 -26.33 12.20 -16.33
N SER A 336 -27.63 12.28 -16.64
CA SER A 336 -28.11 12.94 -17.86
C SER A 336 -27.46 14.34 -17.91
N ARG A 337 -26.71 14.62 -18.98
CA ARG A 337 -26.29 16.01 -19.26
C ARG A 337 -27.57 16.79 -19.50
N GLY A 338 -28.05 17.46 -18.46
CA GLY A 338 -29.13 18.44 -18.63
C GLY A 338 -28.66 19.41 -19.72
N HIS A 339 -29.44 19.54 -20.76
CA HIS A 339 -29.32 20.63 -21.70
C HIS A 339 -29.46 21.93 -20.89
N ARG A 340 -28.33 22.64 -20.79
CA ARG A 340 -28.32 24.06 -20.37
C ARG A 340 -28.62 24.90 -21.61
#